data_ad005bcf76a7190e6f17b2761a2b7723
#
_entry.id   ad005bcf76a7190e6f17b2761a2b7723
#
_cell.length_a   1.000
_cell.length_b   1.000
_cell.length_c   1.000
_cell.angle_alpha   90.00
_cell.angle_beta   90.00
_cell.angle_gamma   90.00
#
_symmetry.space_group_name_H-M   'P 1'
#
loop_
_entity.id
_entity.type
_entity.pdbx_description
1 polymer ?
#
loop_
_entity_poly.entity_id
_entity_poly.type
_entity_poly.pdbx_seq_one_letter_code
_entity_poly.pdbx_strand_id
1 'polypeptide(L)'
;MYHGQLTKESVAIDNQLLKINQQMGKNSFKKSIVEELKLLINNQEFVDKIDANNDIIAFKDKVYDFKKEEFRPIRKDDYIMNHLDYNAPIENIDVMHDVEKLINSIFDDEPLRKYFYDSITYSLFTNRFEKFNIWTGCGSNGKGILLSLLEKTLGSYMKQPNSQFLTSSVEGANSSLIQCKGKKLVMVAEPENDKNGNLKFNTNFIKKLTGRDTISGRLLYQDEISFRPNFTLFCQCNQIPSIESVDNAIKRRFVILPFKNKFVCKEDLRLDRPNYKLRDNTLKDRINNDDEFYKQFMMLLIKHSKGLYNKSLKVPKECEDFLNEYMNTNDVVNEFLEDTFIMIDPNDTKYKTNMLKLNDIFTDFKNHDSYNNMKKREFTYNLLLNENIKR
;
A
#
# COMPACT_ATOMS: atom_id res chain seq x y z
N MET A 1 -14.31 75.10 11.09
CA MET A 1 -13.00 74.43 11.04
C MET A 1 -12.67 73.93 12.46
N TYR A 2 -12.90 72.68 12.75
CA TYR A 2 -12.46 72.06 14.03
C TYR A 2 -11.01 71.68 13.88
N HIS A 3 -10.11 72.48 14.44
CA HIS A 3 -8.75 72.06 14.69
C HIS A 3 -8.73 71.15 15.92
N GLY A 4 -8.85 69.86 15.71
CA GLY A 4 -8.64 68.88 16.77
C GLY A 4 -7.19 68.92 17.21
N GLN A 5 -6.88 69.42 18.38
CA GLN A 5 -5.57 69.22 19.06
C GLN A 5 -5.38 67.74 19.30
N LEU A 6 -4.39 67.13 18.58
CA LEU A 6 -3.95 65.77 18.86
C LEU A 6 -3.50 65.71 20.31
N THR A 7 -4.13 64.91 21.15
CA THR A 7 -3.69 64.69 22.52
C THR A 7 -2.35 63.99 22.55
N LYS A 8 -1.53 64.19 23.59
CA LYS A 8 -0.23 63.47 23.73
C LYS A 8 -0.37 61.95 23.60
N GLU A 9 -1.53 61.41 24.03
CA GLU A 9 -1.87 59.99 23.90
C GLU A 9 -2.10 59.56 22.45
N SER A 10 -2.79 60.36 21.62
CA SER A 10 -3.02 60.03 20.19
C SER A 10 -1.71 60.05 19.42
N VAL A 11 -0.79 60.99 19.69
CA VAL A 11 0.54 61.04 19.10
C VAL A 11 1.39 59.82 19.50
N ALA A 12 1.26 59.37 20.75
CA ALA A 12 2.00 58.17 21.23
C ALA A 12 1.47 56.90 20.54
N ILE A 13 0.16 56.79 20.36
CA ILE A 13 -0.48 55.67 19.63
C ILE A 13 -0.03 55.66 18.14
N ASP A 14 -0.07 56.80 17.46
CA ASP A 14 0.35 56.92 16.09
C ASP A 14 1.85 56.55 15.90
N ASN A 15 2.72 56.94 16.81
CA ASN A 15 4.12 56.55 16.81
C ASN A 15 4.32 55.04 17.06
N GLN A 16 3.49 54.41 17.88
CA GLN A 16 3.51 52.97 18.09
C GLN A 16 3.04 52.25 16.84
N LEU A 17 1.96 52.67 16.20
CA LEU A 17 1.45 52.09 14.94
C LEU A 17 2.47 52.20 13.81
N LEU A 18 3.19 53.35 13.68
CA LEU A 18 4.25 53.52 12.71
C LEU A 18 5.40 52.55 12.95
N LYS A 19 5.81 52.33 14.21
CA LYS A 19 6.84 51.33 14.57
C LYS A 19 6.40 49.90 14.22
N ILE A 20 5.18 49.54 14.55
CA ILE A 20 4.62 48.22 14.19
C ILE A 20 4.57 48.04 12.69
N ASN A 21 4.10 49.02 11.90
CA ASN A 21 4.10 48.97 10.46
C ASN A 21 5.50 48.79 9.86
N GLN A 22 6.52 49.50 10.38
CA GLN A 22 7.91 49.31 9.96
C GLN A 22 8.43 47.92 10.29
N GLN A 23 8.06 47.37 11.45
CA GLN A 23 8.46 46.02 11.85
C GLN A 23 7.73 44.96 10.99
N MET A 24 6.44 45.13 10.68
CA MET A 24 5.67 44.26 9.78
C MET A 24 6.25 44.16 8.37
N GLY A 25 7.03 45.15 7.92
CA GLY A 25 7.82 45.10 6.70
C GLY A 25 9.00 44.11 6.75
N LYS A 26 9.49 43.74 7.95
CA LYS A 26 10.66 42.87 8.12
C LYS A 26 10.28 41.41 8.19
N ASN A 27 10.93 40.57 7.35
CA ASN A 27 10.69 39.12 7.36
C ASN A 27 11.01 38.45 8.70
N SER A 28 12.02 38.94 9.42
CA SER A 28 12.39 38.42 10.75
C SER A 28 11.24 38.60 11.75
N PHE A 29 10.61 39.77 11.77
CA PHE A 29 9.48 40.05 12.66
C PHE A 29 8.24 39.20 12.34
N LYS A 30 7.94 39.03 11.02
CA LYS A 30 6.87 38.13 10.58
C LYS A 30 7.12 36.69 11.02
N LYS A 31 8.37 36.22 10.89
CA LYS A 31 8.73 34.87 11.36
C LYS A 31 8.56 34.73 12.87
N SER A 32 8.98 35.73 13.67
CA SER A 32 8.81 35.70 15.12
C SER A 32 7.33 35.64 15.52
N ILE A 33 6.47 36.41 14.86
CA ILE A 33 5.01 36.34 15.09
C ILE A 33 4.46 34.95 14.76
N VAL A 34 4.89 34.37 13.63
CA VAL A 34 4.44 33.03 13.24
C VAL A 34 4.87 31.98 14.26
N GLU A 35 6.12 32.05 14.77
CA GLU A 35 6.60 31.13 15.79
C GLU A 35 5.81 31.27 17.11
N GLU A 36 5.54 32.50 17.53
CA GLU A 36 4.72 32.77 18.73
C GLU A 36 3.30 32.25 18.54
N LEU A 37 2.67 32.51 17.39
CA LEU A 37 1.34 31.99 17.07
C LEU A 37 1.30 30.47 17.07
N LYS A 38 2.33 29.80 16.55
CA LYS A 38 2.43 28.33 16.59
C LYS A 38 2.34 27.79 18.02
N LEU A 39 3.02 28.44 18.97
CA LEU A 39 2.98 28.05 20.38
C LEU A 39 1.59 28.27 20.99
N LEU A 40 0.94 29.39 20.66
CA LEU A 40 -0.39 29.76 21.21
C LEU A 40 -1.54 28.92 20.66
N ILE A 41 -1.47 28.54 19.38
CA ILE A 41 -2.54 27.80 18.71
C ILE A 41 -2.26 26.30 18.57
N ASN A 42 -1.11 25.83 19.09
CA ASN A 42 -0.76 24.41 19.04
C ASN A 42 -1.83 23.58 19.78
N ASN A 43 -2.59 22.82 19.02
CA ASN A 43 -3.61 21.91 19.53
C ASN A 43 -3.38 20.53 18.96
N GLN A 44 -2.68 19.68 19.71
CA GLN A 44 -2.36 18.31 19.28
C GLN A 44 -3.63 17.49 19.05
N GLU A 45 -4.65 17.67 19.87
CA GLU A 45 -5.94 16.97 19.71
C GLU A 45 -6.61 17.31 18.36
N PHE A 46 -6.51 18.57 17.93
CA PHE A 46 -6.99 18.96 16.60
C PHE A 46 -6.19 18.30 15.48
N VAL A 47 -4.86 18.29 15.59
CA VAL A 47 -3.97 17.65 14.60
C VAL A 47 -4.27 16.15 14.48
N ASP A 48 -4.53 15.48 15.60
CA ASP A 48 -4.82 14.06 15.64
C ASP A 48 -6.20 13.72 15.02
N LYS A 49 -7.13 14.68 14.96
CA LYS A 49 -8.43 14.53 14.31
C LYS A 49 -8.41 14.73 12.80
N ILE A 50 -7.38 15.41 12.27
CA ILE A 50 -7.27 15.66 10.83
C ILE A 50 -7.15 14.34 10.07
N ASP A 51 -8.05 14.11 9.11
CA ASP A 51 -8.13 12.89 8.27
C ASP A 51 -8.19 11.58 9.07
N ALA A 52 -8.58 11.63 10.35
CA ALA A 52 -8.65 10.45 11.20
C ALA A 52 -9.87 9.58 10.91
N ASN A 53 -10.91 10.12 10.29
CA ASN A 53 -12.11 9.39 9.94
C ASN A 53 -11.90 8.52 8.70
N ASN A 54 -11.71 7.22 8.92
CA ASN A 54 -11.48 6.26 7.83
C ASN A 54 -12.77 5.82 7.13
N ASP A 55 -13.93 6.13 7.68
CA ASP A 55 -15.23 5.71 7.15
C ASP A 55 -15.76 6.62 6.04
N ILE A 56 -15.01 7.66 5.69
CA ILE A 56 -15.39 8.61 4.64
C ILE A 56 -14.32 8.73 3.55
N ILE A 57 -14.76 9.09 2.34
CA ILE A 57 -13.92 9.63 1.27
C ILE A 57 -14.46 11.00 0.86
N ALA A 58 -13.57 11.98 0.80
CA ALA A 58 -13.95 13.36 0.49
C ALA A 58 -13.70 13.69 -0.98
N PHE A 59 -14.68 14.35 -1.58
CA PHE A 59 -14.62 14.99 -2.90
C PHE A 59 -14.58 16.51 -2.69
N LYS A 60 -14.45 17.29 -3.76
CA LYS A 60 -14.49 18.77 -3.67
C LYS A 60 -15.80 19.30 -3.09
N ASP A 61 -16.92 18.66 -3.39
CA ASP A 61 -18.27 19.15 -3.10
C ASP A 61 -18.97 18.43 -1.95
N LYS A 62 -18.63 17.19 -1.64
CA LYS A 62 -19.26 16.35 -0.63
C LYS A 62 -18.38 15.19 -0.18
N VAL A 63 -18.85 14.41 0.77
CA VAL A 63 -18.23 13.15 1.19
C VAL A 63 -19.14 11.97 0.87
N TYR A 64 -18.55 10.79 0.62
CA TYR A 64 -19.25 9.52 0.72
C TYR A 64 -18.95 8.88 2.07
N ASP A 65 -19.99 8.54 2.81
CA ASP A 65 -19.93 7.90 4.12
C ASP A 65 -20.15 6.39 3.93
N PHE A 66 -19.09 5.59 4.03
CA PHE A 66 -19.15 4.15 3.79
C PHE A 66 -19.98 3.40 4.84
N LYS A 67 -20.05 3.94 6.07
CA LYS A 67 -20.84 3.35 7.15
C LYS A 67 -22.32 3.52 6.91
N LYS A 68 -22.72 4.65 6.33
CA LYS A 68 -24.12 5.00 6.02
C LYS A 68 -24.50 4.65 4.59
N GLU A 69 -23.51 4.33 3.74
CA GLU A 69 -23.68 4.05 2.31
C GLU A 69 -24.33 5.22 1.54
N GLU A 70 -24.03 6.48 1.93
CA GLU A 70 -24.64 7.67 1.35
C GLU A 70 -23.64 8.79 1.05
N PHE A 71 -23.94 9.60 0.04
CA PHE A 71 -23.31 10.89 -0.15
C PHE A 71 -23.95 11.92 0.78
N ARG A 72 -23.13 12.73 1.42
CA ARG A 72 -23.59 13.83 2.29
C ARG A 72 -22.70 15.08 2.18
N PRO A 73 -23.19 16.25 2.57
CA PRO A 73 -22.36 17.45 2.68
C PRO A 73 -21.18 17.26 3.62
N ILE A 74 -20.09 17.99 3.34
CA ILE A 74 -18.94 18.11 4.23
C ILE A 74 -19.37 18.81 5.51
N ARG A 75 -18.95 18.31 6.67
CA ARG A 75 -19.21 18.87 7.98
C ARG A 75 -17.92 19.38 8.62
N LYS A 76 -18.02 20.37 9.47
CA LYS A 76 -16.86 20.90 10.20
C LYS A 76 -16.15 19.81 11.03
N ASP A 77 -16.90 18.88 11.58
CA ASP A 77 -16.39 17.80 12.43
C ASP A 77 -15.79 16.62 11.64
N ASP A 78 -15.80 16.67 10.31
CA ASP A 78 -15.12 15.70 9.48
C ASP A 78 -13.58 15.88 9.46
N TYR A 79 -13.09 17.08 9.84
CA TYR A 79 -11.67 17.45 9.91
C TYR A 79 -10.88 17.05 8.65
N ILE A 80 -11.46 17.32 7.47
CA ILE A 80 -10.91 16.90 6.18
C ILE A 80 -9.79 17.84 5.75
N MET A 81 -8.63 17.27 5.45
CA MET A 81 -7.52 17.94 4.79
C MET A 81 -7.21 17.29 3.43
N ASN A 82 -7.31 15.95 3.35
CA ASN A 82 -7.20 15.23 2.09
C ASN A 82 -8.56 15.07 1.42
N HIS A 83 -8.63 15.40 0.15
CA HIS A 83 -9.81 15.17 -0.69
C HIS A 83 -9.41 14.82 -2.12
N LEU A 84 -10.32 14.21 -2.86
CA LEU A 84 -10.18 14.01 -4.30
C LEU A 84 -10.34 15.33 -5.03
N ASP A 85 -9.50 15.59 -6.03
CA ASP A 85 -9.49 16.86 -6.75
C ASP A 85 -10.57 16.94 -7.86
N TYR A 86 -11.71 16.29 -7.61
CA TYR A 86 -12.91 16.33 -8.46
C TYR A 86 -14.18 16.22 -7.61
N ASN A 87 -15.31 16.62 -8.20
CA ASN A 87 -16.63 16.53 -7.57
C ASN A 87 -17.06 15.06 -7.50
N ALA A 88 -17.90 14.74 -6.53
CA ALA A 88 -18.46 13.38 -6.41
C ALA A 88 -19.10 12.95 -7.74
N PRO A 89 -18.80 11.74 -8.22
CA PRO A 89 -19.29 11.29 -9.52
C PRO A 89 -20.82 11.17 -9.53
N ILE A 90 -21.41 11.53 -10.66
CA ILE A 90 -22.80 11.20 -11.00
C ILE A 90 -22.74 9.94 -11.87
N GLU A 91 -23.62 9.02 -11.63
CA GLU A 91 -23.64 7.75 -12.36
C GLU A 91 -23.83 7.96 -13.87
N ASN A 92 -22.88 7.43 -14.65
CA ASN A 92 -22.96 7.33 -16.10
C ASN A 92 -22.78 5.87 -16.49
N ILE A 93 -23.90 5.21 -16.80
CA ILE A 93 -23.96 3.76 -17.04
C ILE A 93 -23.09 3.35 -18.22
N ASP A 94 -23.04 4.13 -19.31
CA ASP A 94 -22.29 3.77 -20.51
C ASP A 94 -20.78 3.79 -20.24
N VAL A 95 -20.29 4.86 -19.62
CA VAL A 95 -18.87 4.97 -19.28
C VAL A 95 -18.48 3.96 -18.20
N MET A 96 -19.38 3.70 -17.22
CA MET A 96 -19.16 2.69 -16.20
C MET A 96 -19.03 1.29 -16.81
N HIS A 97 -19.86 0.97 -17.81
CA HIS A 97 -19.76 -0.29 -18.55
C HIS A 97 -18.44 -0.42 -19.34
N ASP A 98 -17.91 0.68 -19.87
CA ASP A 98 -16.60 0.66 -20.52
C ASP A 98 -15.45 0.40 -19.52
N VAL A 99 -15.54 0.94 -18.30
CA VAL A 99 -14.60 0.61 -17.22
C VAL A 99 -14.70 -0.86 -16.84
N GLU A 100 -15.91 -1.39 -16.71
CA GLU A 100 -16.13 -2.82 -16.45
C GLU A 100 -15.56 -3.71 -17.56
N LYS A 101 -15.73 -3.35 -18.83
CA LYS A 101 -15.10 -4.04 -19.96
C LYS A 101 -13.58 -4.10 -19.83
N LEU A 102 -12.95 -2.97 -19.45
CA LEU A 102 -11.50 -2.95 -19.20
C LEU A 102 -11.12 -3.97 -18.12
N ILE A 103 -11.77 -3.92 -16.96
CA ILE A 103 -11.46 -4.82 -15.85
C ILE A 103 -11.72 -6.28 -16.22
N ASN A 104 -12.84 -6.56 -16.92
CA ASN A 104 -13.18 -7.87 -17.42
C ASN A 104 -12.15 -8.40 -18.44
N SER A 105 -11.56 -7.54 -19.26
CA SER A 105 -10.51 -7.93 -20.20
C SER A 105 -9.21 -8.35 -19.51
N ILE A 106 -8.93 -7.79 -18.34
CA ILE A 106 -7.75 -8.10 -17.54
C ILE A 106 -7.97 -9.37 -16.70
N PHE A 107 -9.16 -9.55 -16.13
CA PHE A 107 -9.53 -10.68 -15.30
C PHE A 107 -10.72 -11.42 -15.90
N ASP A 108 -10.46 -12.47 -16.67
CA ASP A 108 -11.51 -13.36 -17.18
C ASP A 108 -12.21 -14.14 -16.03
N ASP A 109 -11.43 -14.47 -15.00
CA ASP A 109 -11.85 -15.21 -13.83
C ASP A 109 -12.64 -14.30 -12.87
N GLU A 110 -13.89 -14.64 -12.58
CA GLU A 110 -14.78 -13.86 -11.72
C GLU A 110 -14.26 -13.74 -10.27
N PRO A 111 -13.78 -14.79 -9.59
CA PRO A 111 -13.20 -14.70 -8.26
C PRO A 111 -12.02 -13.74 -8.18
N LEU A 112 -11.09 -13.74 -9.16
CA LEU A 112 -9.96 -12.82 -9.20
C LEU A 112 -10.40 -11.38 -9.44
N ARG A 113 -11.34 -11.18 -10.38
CA ARG A 113 -11.94 -9.89 -10.69
C ARG A 113 -12.65 -9.29 -9.47
N LYS A 114 -13.47 -10.12 -8.80
CA LYS A 114 -14.15 -9.73 -7.56
C LYS A 114 -13.14 -9.34 -6.49
N TYR A 115 -12.08 -10.13 -6.29
CA TYR A 115 -11.04 -9.83 -5.32
C TYR A 115 -10.31 -8.52 -5.64
N PHE A 116 -10.03 -8.25 -6.92
CA PHE A 116 -9.47 -6.96 -7.34
C PHE A 116 -10.35 -5.80 -6.86
N TYR A 117 -11.64 -5.79 -7.20
CA TYR A 117 -12.57 -4.74 -6.74
C TYR A 117 -12.64 -4.66 -5.21
N ASP A 118 -12.85 -5.78 -4.56
CA ASP A 118 -13.01 -5.85 -3.10
C ASP A 118 -11.75 -5.35 -2.38
N SER A 119 -10.56 -5.72 -2.81
CA SER A 119 -9.29 -5.32 -2.17
C SER A 119 -9.04 -3.81 -2.29
N ILE A 120 -9.31 -3.21 -3.45
CA ILE A 120 -9.22 -1.76 -3.65
C ILE A 120 -10.28 -1.04 -2.82
N THR A 121 -11.53 -1.49 -2.91
CA THR A 121 -12.65 -0.90 -2.17
C THR A 121 -12.40 -0.94 -0.65
N TYR A 122 -11.88 -2.06 -0.15
CA TYR A 122 -11.53 -2.20 1.26
C TYR A 122 -10.48 -1.20 1.72
N SER A 123 -9.56 -0.81 0.84
CA SER A 123 -8.56 0.21 1.17
C SER A 123 -9.18 1.58 1.46
N LEU A 124 -10.39 1.86 0.98
CA LEU A 124 -11.03 3.17 1.09
C LEU A 124 -11.65 3.45 2.47
N PHE A 125 -12.10 2.42 3.20
CA PHE A 125 -12.90 2.63 4.42
C PHE A 125 -12.47 1.79 5.63
N THR A 126 -11.58 0.81 5.49
CA THR A 126 -11.23 -0.02 6.63
C THR A 126 -9.75 0.00 6.94
N ASN A 127 -9.48 0.08 8.21
CA ASN A 127 -8.15 -0.15 8.77
C ASN A 127 -8.00 -1.56 9.38
N ARG A 128 -8.84 -2.51 9.03
CA ARG A 128 -8.79 -3.89 9.57
C ARG A 128 -8.10 -4.89 8.66
N PHE A 129 -7.68 -4.47 7.46
CA PHE A 129 -7.15 -5.36 6.45
C PHE A 129 -5.62 -5.45 6.53
N GLU A 130 -5.13 -6.37 7.35
CA GLU A 130 -3.70 -6.64 7.54
C GLU A 130 -3.10 -7.43 6.36
N LYS A 131 -3.40 -7.03 5.12
CA LYS A 131 -2.90 -7.73 3.94
C LYS A 131 -1.91 -6.90 3.16
N PHE A 132 -0.97 -7.59 2.55
CA PHE A 132 -0.06 -7.08 1.55
C PHE A 132 -0.41 -7.70 0.21
N ASN A 133 -0.96 -6.90 -0.69
CA ASN A 133 -1.43 -7.36 -1.98
C ASN A 133 -0.33 -7.24 -3.03
N ILE A 134 0.07 -8.33 -3.64
CA ILE A 134 1.10 -8.39 -4.67
C ILE A 134 0.43 -8.69 -6.02
N TRP A 135 0.53 -7.76 -6.95
CA TRP A 135 0.08 -7.91 -8.33
C TRP A 135 1.24 -8.41 -9.18
N THR A 136 1.16 -9.62 -9.69
CA THR A 136 2.25 -10.24 -10.44
C THR A 136 1.78 -10.80 -11.78
N GLY A 137 2.71 -10.99 -12.68
CA GLY A 137 2.51 -11.58 -14.01
C GLY A 137 3.46 -11.00 -15.04
N CYS A 138 3.54 -11.63 -16.19
CA CYS A 138 4.39 -11.21 -17.31
C CYS A 138 4.09 -9.79 -17.77
N GLY A 139 5.01 -9.13 -18.43
CA GLY A 139 4.78 -7.80 -19.02
C GLY A 139 3.57 -7.75 -19.95
N SER A 140 3.02 -6.57 -20.18
CA SER A 140 1.85 -6.30 -21.05
C SER A 140 0.57 -7.01 -20.61
N ASN A 141 0.26 -7.05 -19.33
CA ASN A 141 -0.90 -7.75 -18.75
C ASN A 141 -1.93 -6.82 -18.09
N GLY A 142 -1.84 -5.52 -18.32
CA GLY A 142 -2.81 -4.54 -17.82
C GLY A 142 -2.48 -3.93 -16.45
N LYS A 143 -1.47 -4.44 -15.71
CA LYS A 143 -1.07 -3.88 -14.39
C LYS A 143 -0.84 -2.36 -14.44
N GLY A 144 -0.02 -1.89 -15.39
CA GLY A 144 0.30 -0.47 -15.54
C GLY A 144 -0.91 0.41 -15.89
N ILE A 145 -1.86 -0.11 -16.66
CA ILE A 145 -3.12 0.57 -16.98
C ILE A 145 -3.98 0.73 -15.72
N LEU A 146 -4.11 -0.34 -14.91
CA LEU A 146 -4.84 -0.28 -13.65
C LEU A 146 -4.17 0.64 -12.63
N LEU A 147 -2.84 0.67 -12.61
CA LEU A 147 -2.09 1.60 -11.76
C LEU A 147 -2.41 3.05 -12.12
N SER A 148 -2.34 3.40 -13.42
CA SER A 148 -2.68 4.75 -13.90
C SER A 148 -4.14 5.12 -13.60
N LEU A 149 -5.06 4.17 -13.75
CA LEU A 149 -6.48 4.36 -13.40
C LEU A 149 -6.64 4.62 -11.90
N LEU A 150 -5.98 3.85 -11.04
CA LEU A 150 -6.01 4.06 -9.60
C LEU A 150 -5.42 5.40 -9.17
N GLU A 151 -4.32 5.83 -9.78
CA GLU A 151 -3.72 7.14 -9.50
C GLU A 151 -4.68 8.29 -9.77
N LYS A 152 -5.34 8.26 -10.93
CA LYS A 152 -6.34 9.26 -11.29
C LYS A 152 -7.57 9.20 -10.37
N THR A 153 -8.04 8.00 -10.07
CA THR A 153 -9.24 7.77 -9.24
C THR A 153 -9.02 8.16 -7.80
N LEU A 154 -7.89 7.79 -7.19
CA LEU A 154 -7.64 7.94 -5.77
C LEU A 154 -6.86 9.22 -5.41
N GLY A 155 -6.21 9.85 -6.40
CA GLY A 155 -5.53 11.13 -6.22
C GLY A 155 -4.74 11.24 -4.93
N SER A 156 -5.11 12.22 -4.08
CA SER A 156 -4.43 12.48 -2.80
C SER A 156 -4.48 11.34 -1.80
N TYR A 157 -5.43 10.39 -1.93
CA TYR A 157 -5.54 9.22 -1.07
C TYR A 157 -4.60 8.08 -1.41
N MET A 158 -3.94 8.14 -2.57
CA MET A 158 -2.95 7.16 -2.98
C MET A 158 -1.54 7.73 -2.90
N LYS A 159 -0.56 6.85 -2.65
CA LYS A 159 0.87 7.19 -2.75
C LYS A 159 1.64 6.06 -3.41
N GLN A 160 2.49 6.44 -4.36
CA GLN A 160 3.58 5.59 -4.82
C GLN A 160 4.89 6.07 -4.16
N PRO A 161 5.45 5.29 -3.23
CA PRO A 161 6.80 5.53 -2.73
C PRO A 161 7.85 5.10 -3.77
N ASN A 162 9.13 5.30 -3.47
CA ASN A 162 10.20 4.85 -4.36
C ASN A 162 10.24 3.32 -4.50
N SER A 163 10.87 2.82 -5.55
CA SER A 163 10.98 1.40 -5.88
C SER A 163 11.68 0.56 -4.79
N GLN A 164 12.58 1.14 -4.03
CA GLN A 164 13.29 0.47 -2.93
C GLN A 164 12.55 0.50 -1.58
N PHE A 165 11.33 1.05 -1.54
CA PHE A 165 10.58 1.22 -0.29
C PHE A 165 10.37 -0.06 0.50
N LEU A 166 10.19 -1.19 -0.18
CA LEU A 166 9.96 -2.50 0.46
C LEU A 166 11.19 -3.40 0.50
N THR A 167 12.30 -3.03 -0.15
CA THR A 167 13.52 -3.85 -0.24
C THR A 167 14.66 -3.32 0.62
N SER A 168 14.68 -2.04 0.90
CA SER A 168 15.75 -1.41 1.70
C SER A 168 15.46 -1.42 3.20
N SER A 169 16.51 -1.34 4.01
CA SER A 169 16.39 -1.05 5.44
C SER A 169 15.90 0.39 5.66
N VAL A 170 14.98 0.55 6.63
CA VAL A 170 14.44 1.87 6.99
C VAL A 170 15.34 2.49 8.06
N GLU A 171 16.38 3.17 7.64
CA GLU A 171 17.29 3.90 8.54
C GLU A 171 17.37 5.38 8.13
N GLY A 172 17.37 6.26 9.12
CA GLY A 172 17.55 7.71 8.93
C GLY A 172 16.31 8.44 8.38
N ALA A 173 16.55 9.48 7.58
CA ALA A 173 15.50 10.29 6.98
C ALA A 173 14.78 9.48 5.87
N ASN A 174 13.48 9.28 6.01
CA ASN A 174 12.65 8.54 5.05
C ASN A 174 11.43 9.37 4.63
N SER A 175 11.62 10.24 3.65
CA SER A 175 10.57 11.09 3.13
C SER A 175 9.43 10.30 2.49
N SER A 176 9.74 9.16 1.83
CA SER A 176 8.73 8.29 1.22
C SER A 176 7.78 7.72 2.27
N LEU A 177 8.30 7.34 3.45
CA LEU A 177 7.49 6.84 4.56
C LEU A 177 6.55 7.92 5.10
N ILE A 178 7.07 9.12 5.35
CA ILE A 178 6.26 10.23 5.88
C ILE A 178 5.14 10.63 4.91
N GLN A 179 5.41 10.59 3.60
CA GLN A 179 4.40 10.88 2.58
C GLN A 179 3.27 9.84 2.50
N CYS A 180 3.43 8.67 3.13
CA CYS A 180 2.38 7.68 3.25
C CYS A 180 1.39 7.97 4.41
N LYS A 181 1.71 8.92 5.31
CA LYS A 181 0.79 9.33 6.37
C LYS A 181 -0.52 9.85 5.80
N GLY A 182 -1.66 9.40 6.34
CA GLY A 182 -3.00 9.81 5.89
C GLY A 182 -3.44 9.27 4.53
N LYS A 183 -2.67 8.36 3.92
CA LYS A 183 -3.08 7.67 2.68
C LYS A 183 -3.98 6.48 2.99
N LYS A 184 -4.82 6.13 2.02
CA LYS A 184 -5.69 4.93 2.05
C LYS A 184 -5.09 3.76 1.31
N LEU A 185 -4.32 4.03 0.25
CA LEU A 185 -3.64 3.03 -0.56
C LEU A 185 -2.19 3.43 -0.81
N VAL A 186 -1.27 2.52 -0.56
CA VAL A 186 0.15 2.67 -0.91
C VAL A 186 0.53 1.56 -1.89
N MET A 187 0.98 1.94 -3.09
CA MET A 187 1.39 1.03 -4.15
C MET A 187 2.86 1.19 -4.47
N VAL A 188 3.65 0.15 -4.28
CA VAL A 188 5.04 0.10 -4.75
C VAL A 188 5.05 -0.55 -6.13
N ALA A 189 5.49 0.20 -7.13
CA ALA A 189 5.59 -0.30 -8.50
C ALA A 189 7.03 -0.72 -8.80
N GLU A 190 7.19 -1.91 -9.38
CA GLU A 190 8.46 -2.48 -9.82
C GLU A 190 9.57 -2.33 -8.75
N PRO A 191 9.51 -3.13 -7.66
CA PRO A 191 10.54 -3.10 -6.63
C PRO A 191 11.93 -3.33 -7.21
N GLU A 192 12.89 -2.53 -6.78
CA GLU A 192 14.27 -2.62 -7.20
C GLU A 192 15.13 -3.29 -6.12
N ASN A 193 16.32 -3.72 -6.53
CA ASN A 193 17.32 -4.28 -5.64
C ASN A 193 17.63 -3.34 -4.46
N ASP A 194 17.95 -3.92 -3.34
CA ASP A 194 18.50 -3.21 -2.20
C ASP A 194 19.90 -2.65 -2.52
N LYS A 195 20.51 -1.95 -1.56
CA LYS A 195 21.87 -1.39 -1.69
C LYS A 195 22.97 -2.46 -1.90
N ASN A 196 22.66 -3.72 -1.60
CA ASN A 196 23.57 -4.86 -1.74
C ASN A 196 23.34 -5.64 -3.04
N GLY A 197 22.43 -5.18 -3.90
CA GLY A 197 22.10 -5.82 -5.17
C GLY A 197 21.10 -6.96 -5.07
N ASN A 198 20.43 -7.15 -3.93
CA ASN A 198 19.46 -8.22 -3.74
C ASN A 198 18.03 -7.74 -3.97
N LEU A 199 17.27 -8.46 -4.76
CA LEU A 199 15.82 -8.26 -4.90
C LEU A 199 15.09 -9.06 -3.82
N LYS A 200 15.03 -8.50 -2.60
CA LYS A 200 14.49 -9.17 -1.43
C LYS A 200 13.58 -8.23 -0.62
N PHE A 201 12.41 -8.71 -0.21
CA PHE A 201 11.53 -7.94 0.66
C PHE A 201 12.10 -7.78 2.07
N ASN A 202 12.03 -6.58 2.61
CA ASN A 202 12.20 -6.32 4.03
C ASN A 202 10.93 -6.76 4.77
N THR A 203 10.85 -8.05 5.12
CA THR A 203 9.66 -8.65 5.72
C THR A 203 9.31 -8.04 7.07
N ASN A 204 10.31 -7.62 7.85
CA ASN A 204 10.10 -6.96 9.14
C ASN A 204 9.42 -5.59 8.95
N PHE A 205 9.82 -4.84 7.94
CA PHE A 205 9.20 -3.56 7.63
C PHE A 205 7.78 -3.75 7.11
N ILE A 206 7.54 -4.71 6.21
CA ILE A 206 6.20 -5.07 5.72
C ILE A 206 5.28 -5.48 6.87
N LYS A 207 5.76 -6.28 7.83
CA LYS A 207 5.00 -6.66 9.04
C LYS A 207 4.59 -5.44 9.86
N LYS A 208 5.48 -4.47 10.07
CA LYS A 208 5.18 -3.20 10.77
C LYS A 208 4.13 -2.38 10.02
N LEU A 209 4.28 -2.21 8.69
CA LEU A 209 3.34 -1.45 7.87
C LEU A 209 1.94 -2.06 7.88
N THR A 210 1.84 -3.37 7.76
CA THR A 210 0.55 -4.09 7.71
C THR A 210 -0.05 -4.37 9.08
N GLY A 211 0.78 -4.53 10.12
CA GLY A 211 0.35 -4.76 11.50
C GLY A 211 -0.06 -3.48 12.23
N ARG A 212 0.12 -2.31 11.62
CA ARG A 212 -0.18 -0.99 12.20
C ARG A 212 0.59 -0.67 13.47
N ASP A 213 1.80 -1.16 13.52
CA ASP A 213 2.73 -0.71 14.53
C ASP A 213 3.00 0.77 14.32
N THR A 214 3.20 1.49 15.43
CA THR A 214 3.66 2.88 15.31
C THR A 214 5.02 2.88 14.63
N ILE A 215 5.11 3.63 13.55
CA ILE A 215 6.32 3.82 12.77
C ILE A 215 6.75 5.27 12.85
N SER A 216 8.04 5.47 12.86
CA SER A 216 8.65 6.80 12.93
C SER A 216 9.50 7.04 11.68
N GLY A 217 9.53 8.29 11.28
CA GLY A 217 10.40 8.76 10.19
C GLY A 217 10.55 10.26 10.28
N ARG A 218 11.52 10.78 9.53
CA ARG A 218 11.74 12.24 9.47
C ARG A 218 11.97 12.70 8.03
N LEU A 219 11.57 13.92 7.75
CA LEU A 219 12.03 14.64 6.57
C LEU A 219 13.44 15.22 6.85
N LEU A 220 14.17 15.54 5.78
CA LEU A 220 15.47 16.21 5.93
C LEU A 220 15.29 17.53 6.70
N TYR A 221 16.09 17.72 7.72
CA TYR A 221 16.12 18.93 8.58
C TYR A 221 14.82 19.19 9.36
N GLN A 222 14.01 18.14 9.60
CA GLN A 222 12.79 18.25 10.41
C GLN A 222 12.81 17.25 11.57
N ASP A 223 11.94 17.48 12.55
CA ASP A 223 11.72 16.59 13.67
C ASP A 223 11.16 15.24 13.23
N GLU A 224 11.33 14.25 14.07
CA GLU A 224 10.77 12.91 13.86
C GLU A 224 9.25 12.94 13.99
N ILE A 225 8.57 12.33 13.05
CA ILE A 225 7.11 12.18 13.02
C ILE A 225 6.79 10.69 13.21
N SER A 226 5.98 10.41 14.24
CA SER A 226 5.44 9.07 14.47
C SER A 226 3.99 9.01 14.02
N PHE A 227 3.60 7.92 13.38
CA PHE A 227 2.21 7.68 13.01
C PHE A 227 1.93 6.17 12.90
N ARG A 228 0.66 5.80 12.92
CA ARG A 228 0.19 4.45 12.63
C ARG A 228 -0.25 4.36 11.17
N PRO A 229 0.24 3.39 10.40
CA PRO A 229 -0.22 3.17 9.03
C PRO A 229 -1.73 2.93 8.98
N ASN A 230 -2.42 3.66 8.12
CA ASN A 230 -3.86 3.56 7.91
C ASN A 230 -4.21 3.18 6.46
N PHE A 231 -3.22 2.73 5.71
CA PHE A 231 -3.35 2.37 4.32
C PHE A 231 -3.27 0.86 4.12
N THR A 232 -3.84 0.39 3.03
CA THR A 232 -3.59 -0.95 2.53
C THR A 232 -2.35 -0.91 1.63
N LEU A 233 -1.45 -1.88 1.84
CA LEU A 233 -0.19 -1.97 1.10
C LEU A 233 -0.36 -2.86 -0.12
N PHE A 234 0.08 -2.34 -1.28
CA PHE A 234 0.13 -3.03 -2.55
C PHE A 234 1.54 -3.00 -3.13
N CYS A 235 1.86 -4.02 -3.92
CA CYS A 235 3.07 -4.08 -4.72
C CYS A 235 2.73 -4.58 -6.11
N GLN A 236 3.25 -3.91 -7.13
CA GLN A 236 3.14 -4.35 -8.52
C GLN A 236 4.52 -4.77 -9.02
N CYS A 237 4.68 -5.99 -9.51
CA CYS A 237 5.95 -6.48 -10.03
C CYS A 237 5.76 -7.55 -11.11
N ASN A 238 6.79 -7.76 -11.93
CA ASN A 238 6.83 -8.91 -12.84
C ASN A 238 7.44 -10.12 -12.13
N GLN A 239 8.52 -9.89 -11.39
CA GLN A 239 9.15 -10.87 -10.53
C GLN A 239 8.92 -10.47 -9.07
N ILE A 240 8.38 -11.38 -8.26
CA ILE A 240 8.17 -11.13 -6.83
C ILE A 240 9.55 -11.20 -6.15
N PRO A 241 9.96 -10.15 -5.40
CA PRO A 241 11.16 -10.21 -4.58
C PRO A 241 11.17 -11.41 -3.63
N SER A 242 12.32 -12.03 -3.40
CA SER A 242 12.45 -13.14 -2.45
C SER A 242 12.16 -12.69 -1.01
N ILE A 243 11.96 -13.64 -0.12
CA ILE A 243 11.82 -13.41 1.33
C ILE A 243 12.92 -14.15 2.09
N GLU A 244 13.25 -13.68 3.29
CA GLU A 244 14.34 -14.26 4.10
C GLU A 244 13.96 -15.57 4.75
N SER A 245 12.72 -15.65 5.21
CA SER A 245 12.17 -16.81 5.88
C SER A 245 10.66 -16.85 5.70
N VAL A 246 10.13 -18.04 5.59
CA VAL A 246 8.69 -18.30 5.52
C VAL A 246 8.15 -18.48 6.93
N ASP A 247 7.30 -17.57 7.39
CA ASP A 247 6.62 -17.71 8.66
C ASP A 247 5.10 -17.49 8.55
N ASN A 248 4.35 -17.92 9.56
CA ASN A 248 2.89 -17.78 9.59
C ASN A 248 2.44 -16.31 9.56
N ALA A 249 3.26 -15.36 10.02
CA ALA A 249 2.93 -13.95 10.00
C ALA A 249 3.01 -13.40 8.59
N ILE A 250 3.92 -13.89 7.74
CA ILE A 250 4.01 -13.56 6.32
C ILE A 250 2.87 -14.26 5.55
N LYS A 251 2.67 -15.57 5.75
CA LYS A 251 1.60 -16.34 5.08
C LYS A 251 0.23 -15.69 5.25
N ARG A 252 -0.12 -15.26 6.46
CA ARG A 252 -1.42 -14.62 6.71
C ARG A 252 -1.56 -13.21 6.10
N ARG A 253 -0.46 -12.52 5.80
CA ARG A 253 -0.47 -11.13 5.29
C ARG A 253 -0.37 -11.04 3.79
N PHE A 254 0.41 -11.90 3.16
CA PHE A 254 0.63 -11.85 1.73
C PHE A 254 -0.58 -12.38 0.96
N VAL A 255 -0.92 -11.71 -0.12
CA VAL A 255 -1.89 -12.19 -1.10
C VAL A 255 -1.30 -11.90 -2.48
N ILE A 256 -1.19 -12.92 -3.30
CA ILE A 256 -0.68 -12.79 -4.66
C ILE A 256 -1.86 -12.84 -5.62
N LEU A 257 -2.10 -11.72 -6.32
CA LEU A 257 -3.10 -11.61 -7.37
C LEU A 257 -2.42 -11.78 -8.72
N PRO A 258 -2.63 -12.91 -9.41
CA PRO A 258 -2.01 -13.18 -10.71
C PRO A 258 -2.72 -12.43 -11.84
N PHE A 259 -1.94 -11.80 -12.72
CA PHE A 259 -2.39 -11.20 -13.97
C PHE A 259 -2.04 -12.14 -15.12
N LYS A 260 -2.98 -13.00 -15.51
CA LYS A 260 -2.77 -14.11 -16.44
C LYS A 260 -2.81 -13.68 -17.90
N ASN A 261 -3.59 -12.66 -18.24
CA ASN A 261 -3.80 -12.21 -19.61
C ASN A 261 -2.59 -11.43 -20.12
N LYS A 262 -2.31 -11.53 -21.40
CA LYS A 262 -1.28 -10.79 -22.11
C LYS A 262 -1.87 -10.01 -23.28
N PHE A 263 -1.68 -8.71 -23.28
CA PHE A 263 -2.17 -7.82 -24.34
C PHE A 263 -1.10 -7.65 -25.41
N VAL A 264 -1.42 -8.06 -26.63
CA VAL A 264 -0.51 -8.13 -27.77
C VAL A 264 -1.05 -7.32 -28.96
N CYS A 265 -0.19 -7.01 -29.90
CA CYS A 265 -0.60 -6.45 -31.19
C CYS A 265 -1.38 -7.48 -32.02
N LYS A 266 -2.09 -6.99 -33.06
CA LYS A 266 -2.93 -7.87 -33.90
C LYS A 266 -2.12 -9.00 -34.56
N GLU A 267 -0.88 -8.71 -34.91
CA GLU A 267 0.04 -9.62 -35.59
C GLU A 267 0.49 -10.78 -34.66
N ASP A 268 0.52 -10.50 -33.35
CA ASP A 268 0.95 -11.47 -32.32
C ASP A 268 -0.23 -12.22 -31.68
N LEU A 269 -1.47 -11.90 -32.09
CA LEU A 269 -2.66 -12.56 -31.56
C LEU A 269 -2.70 -14.00 -32.04
N ARG A 270 -2.80 -14.96 -31.12
CA ARG A 270 -2.79 -16.38 -31.39
C ARG A 270 -4.03 -17.04 -30.84
N LEU A 271 -4.73 -17.79 -31.67
CA LEU A 271 -5.95 -18.52 -31.31
C LEU A 271 -5.71 -19.69 -30.37
N ASP A 272 -4.50 -20.28 -30.40
CA ASP A 272 -4.07 -21.35 -29.51
C ASP A 272 -3.69 -20.87 -28.09
N ARG A 273 -3.72 -19.56 -27.85
CA ARG A 273 -3.42 -18.92 -26.55
C ARG A 273 -4.59 -18.08 -26.09
N PRO A 274 -5.57 -18.62 -25.37
CA PRO A 274 -6.79 -17.93 -24.96
C PRO A 274 -6.53 -16.74 -24.04
N ASN A 275 -5.39 -16.70 -23.35
CA ASN A 275 -4.96 -15.60 -22.49
C ASN A 275 -4.32 -14.44 -23.27
N TYR A 276 -4.11 -14.56 -24.59
CA TYR A 276 -3.66 -13.44 -25.42
C TYR A 276 -4.86 -12.62 -25.83
N LYS A 277 -4.83 -11.33 -25.52
CA LYS A 277 -5.91 -10.36 -25.82
C LYS A 277 -5.36 -9.27 -26.74
N LEU A 278 -6.21 -8.71 -27.56
CA LEU A 278 -5.83 -7.59 -28.40
C LEU A 278 -5.56 -6.36 -27.52
N ARG A 279 -4.43 -5.70 -27.73
CA ARG A 279 -4.08 -4.46 -27.04
C ARG A 279 -4.93 -3.32 -27.54
N ASP A 280 -5.51 -2.54 -26.62
CA ASP A 280 -6.11 -1.25 -26.91
C ASP A 280 -5.12 -0.13 -26.57
N ASN A 281 -4.59 0.52 -27.60
CA ASN A 281 -3.60 1.58 -27.44
C ASN A 281 -4.22 2.92 -26.99
N THR A 282 -5.54 3.07 -27.02
CA THR A 282 -6.25 4.30 -26.66
C THR A 282 -6.52 4.43 -25.17
N LEU A 283 -6.45 3.32 -24.42
CA LEU A 283 -6.79 3.27 -23.00
C LEU A 283 -5.98 4.22 -22.14
N LYS A 284 -4.68 4.34 -22.40
CA LYS A 284 -3.81 5.23 -21.61
C LYS A 284 -4.18 6.70 -21.82
N ASP A 285 -4.46 7.06 -23.06
CA ASP A 285 -4.90 8.44 -23.40
C ASP A 285 -6.29 8.71 -22.84
N ARG A 286 -7.19 7.73 -22.90
CA ARG A 286 -8.53 7.83 -22.30
C ARG A 286 -8.46 8.04 -20.79
N ILE A 287 -7.68 7.27 -20.07
CA ILE A 287 -7.50 7.42 -18.61
C ILE A 287 -6.94 8.79 -18.26
N ASN A 288 -6.04 9.33 -19.09
CA ASN A 288 -5.40 10.61 -18.83
C ASN A 288 -6.26 11.83 -19.17
N ASN A 289 -7.11 11.74 -20.18
CA ASN A 289 -7.80 12.87 -20.78
C ASN A 289 -9.34 12.83 -20.63
N ASP A 290 -9.91 11.68 -20.25
CA ASP A 290 -11.35 11.52 -20.00
C ASP A 290 -11.61 11.41 -18.50
N ASP A 291 -11.95 12.54 -17.88
CA ASP A 291 -12.23 12.60 -16.45
C ASP A 291 -13.39 11.70 -16.04
N GLU A 292 -14.38 11.49 -16.90
CA GLU A 292 -15.51 10.61 -16.58
C GLU A 292 -15.07 9.17 -16.40
N PHE A 293 -14.05 8.71 -17.13
CA PHE A 293 -13.60 7.32 -17.04
C PHE A 293 -13.12 6.94 -15.64
N TYR A 294 -12.25 7.73 -15.03
CA TYR A 294 -11.76 7.43 -13.67
C TYR A 294 -12.79 7.78 -12.57
N LYS A 295 -13.68 8.76 -12.81
CA LYS A 295 -14.79 9.05 -11.90
C LYS A 295 -15.80 7.91 -11.87
N GLN A 296 -16.11 7.29 -13.01
CA GLN A 296 -16.99 6.13 -13.05
C GLN A 296 -16.33 4.88 -12.44
N PHE A 297 -15.00 4.75 -12.50
CA PHE A 297 -14.32 3.72 -11.72
C PHE A 297 -14.50 3.95 -10.20
N MET A 298 -14.40 5.19 -9.72
CA MET A 298 -14.73 5.51 -8.33
C MET A 298 -16.18 5.15 -7.99
N MET A 299 -17.13 5.42 -8.89
CA MET A 299 -18.54 5.04 -8.69
C MET A 299 -18.70 3.52 -8.58
N LEU A 300 -17.97 2.74 -9.39
CA LEU A 300 -17.95 1.27 -9.27
C LEU A 300 -17.41 0.83 -7.91
N LEU A 301 -16.30 1.42 -7.44
CA LEU A 301 -15.76 1.11 -6.10
C LEU A 301 -16.77 1.45 -4.99
N ILE A 302 -17.47 2.57 -5.10
CA ILE A 302 -18.55 2.95 -4.17
C ILE A 302 -19.69 1.93 -4.22
N LYS A 303 -20.10 1.48 -5.40
CA LYS A 303 -21.12 0.42 -5.52
C LYS A 303 -20.68 -0.90 -4.89
N HIS A 304 -19.43 -1.29 -5.14
CA HIS A 304 -18.83 -2.48 -4.51
C HIS A 304 -18.70 -2.37 -3.00
N SER A 305 -18.59 -1.15 -2.44
CA SER A 305 -18.49 -0.96 -0.99
C SER A 305 -19.78 -1.33 -0.24
N LYS A 306 -20.92 -1.26 -0.94
CA LYS A 306 -22.22 -1.60 -0.35
C LYS A 306 -22.24 -3.05 0.10
N GLY A 307 -22.50 -3.23 1.37
CA GLY A 307 -22.49 -4.55 2.00
C GLY A 307 -21.11 -5.19 2.24
N LEU A 308 -19.98 -4.50 1.93
CA LEU A 308 -18.63 -4.95 2.30
C LEU A 308 -18.17 -4.41 3.66
N TYR A 309 -18.70 -3.28 4.09
CA TYR A 309 -18.24 -2.52 5.27
C TYR A 309 -18.09 -3.38 6.55
N ASN A 310 -18.98 -4.35 6.76
CA ASN A 310 -18.98 -5.23 7.92
C ASN A 310 -18.54 -6.67 7.62
N LYS A 311 -18.04 -6.96 6.41
CA LYS A 311 -17.63 -8.30 6.01
C LYS A 311 -16.11 -8.44 6.01
N SER A 312 -15.61 -9.64 6.23
CA SER A 312 -14.20 -9.95 5.99
C SER A 312 -13.96 -10.17 4.50
N LEU A 313 -12.83 -9.69 4.00
CA LEU A 313 -12.40 -9.93 2.64
C LEU A 313 -12.01 -11.39 2.45
N LYS A 314 -12.63 -12.06 1.48
CA LYS A 314 -12.32 -13.45 1.12
C LYS A 314 -11.25 -13.47 0.04
N VAL A 315 -10.17 -14.19 0.30
CA VAL A 315 -9.11 -14.42 -0.67
C VAL A 315 -9.53 -15.60 -1.57
N PRO A 316 -9.47 -15.47 -2.90
CA PRO A 316 -9.74 -16.59 -3.80
C PRO A 316 -8.71 -17.71 -3.63
N LYS A 317 -9.14 -18.96 -3.81
CA LYS A 317 -8.27 -20.13 -3.73
C LYS A 317 -7.04 -20.00 -4.64
N GLU A 318 -7.22 -19.49 -5.83
CA GLU A 318 -6.12 -19.29 -6.76
C GLU A 318 -5.04 -18.33 -6.25
N CYS A 319 -5.42 -17.25 -5.56
CA CYS A 319 -4.44 -16.38 -4.90
C CYS A 319 -3.70 -17.11 -3.77
N GLU A 320 -4.37 -18.03 -3.08
CA GLU A 320 -3.76 -18.88 -2.05
C GLU A 320 -2.81 -19.89 -2.67
N ASP A 321 -3.16 -20.50 -3.80
CA ASP A 321 -2.32 -21.45 -4.52
C ASP A 321 -1.03 -20.77 -5.02
N PHE A 322 -1.11 -19.59 -5.63
CA PHE A 322 0.06 -18.79 -6.02
C PHE A 322 0.92 -18.37 -4.82
N LEU A 323 0.28 -18.06 -3.68
CA LEU A 323 1.01 -17.75 -2.46
C LEU A 323 1.77 -18.98 -1.95
N ASN A 324 1.15 -20.15 -1.96
CA ASN A 324 1.80 -21.40 -1.51
C ASN A 324 2.98 -21.76 -2.42
N GLU A 325 2.82 -21.64 -3.73
CA GLU A 325 3.93 -21.83 -4.69
C GLU A 325 5.09 -20.87 -4.40
N TYR A 326 4.80 -19.58 -4.22
CA TYR A 326 5.82 -18.59 -3.87
C TYR A 326 6.50 -18.89 -2.53
N MET A 327 5.74 -19.32 -1.51
CA MET A 327 6.30 -19.66 -0.21
C MET A 327 7.21 -20.90 -0.30
N ASN A 328 6.80 -21.92 -1.04
CA ASN A 328 7.62 -23.13 -1.25
C ASN A 328 8.93 -22.80 -1.95
N THR A 329 8.90 -21.97 -3.00
CA THR A 329 10.10 -21.53 -3.71
C THR A 329 11.08 -20.73 -2.83
N ASN A 330 10.59 -20.12 -1.74
CA ASN A 330 11.42 -19.36 -0.80
C ASN A 330 11.76 -20.14 0.48
N ASP A 331 11.31 -21.38 0.61
CA ASP A 331 11.59 -22.23 1.76
C ASP A 331 12.83 -23.10 1.51
N VAL A 332 14.00 -22.46 1.58
CA VAL A 332 15.30 -23.12 1.36
C VAL A 332 15.58 -24.28 2.29
N VAL A 333 14.94 -24.36 3.46
CA VAL A 333 15.09 -25.49 4.37
C VAL A 333 14.29 -26.68 3.87
N ASN A 334 13.08 -26.44 3.37
CA ASN A 334 12.26 -27.48 2.77
C ASN A 334 12.89 -28.04 1.50
N GLU A 335 13.39 -27.16 0.62
CA GLU A 335 14.14 -27.52 -0.60
C GLU A 335 15.34 -28.42 -0.26
N PHE A 336 16.17 -28.00 0.69
CA PHE A 336 17.29 -28.82 1.18
C PHE A 336 16.85 -30.19 1.71
N LEU A 337 15.74 -30.25 2.44
CA LEU A 337 15.23 -31.51 2.98
C LEU A 337 14.74 -32.45 1.87
N GLU A 338 14.04 -31.92 0.87
CA GLU A 338 13.55 -32.70 -0.28
C GLU A 338 14.70 -33.24 -1.14
N ASP A 339 15.76 -32.42 -1.32
CA ASP A 339 16.94 -32.80 -2.13
C ASP A 339 17.85 -33.80 -1.41
N THR A 340 17.93 -33.72 -0.06
CA THR A 340 18.93 -34.45 0.70
C THR A 340 18.37 -35.70 1.39
N PHE A 341 17.09 -35.71 1.75
CA PHE A 341 16.48 -36.76 2.57
C PHE A 341 15.29 -37.43 1.89
N ILE A 342 15.18 -38.74 2.08
CA ILE A 342 14.01 -39.50 1.67
C ILE A 342 13.04 -39.59 2.87
N MET A 343 11.79 -39.21 2.64
CA MET A 343 10.75 -39.35 3.66
C MET A 343 10.42 -40.79 3.90
N ILE A 344 10.47 -41.21 5.18
CA ILE A 344 10.15 -42.57 5.62
C ILE A 344 8.68 -42.57 6.05
N ASP A 345 7.92 -43.60 5.60
CA ASP A 345 6.55 -43.83 6.08
C ASP A 345 6.57 -44.00 7.62
N PRO A 346 5.74 -43.26 8.36
CA PRO A 346 5.64 -43.40 9.82
C PRO A 346 5.31 -44.79 10.31
N ASN A 347 4.77 -45.65 9.44
CA ASN A 347 4.46 -47.06 9.74
C ASN A 347 5.63 -48.01 9.44
N ASP A 348 6.72 -47.53 8.81
CA ASP A 348 7.91 -48.33 8.56
C ASP A 348 8.64 -48.62 9.88
N THR A 349 9.10 -49.84 10.03
CA THR A 349 9.89 -50.25 11.21
C THR A 349 11.18 -49.46 11.36
N LYS A 350 11.73 -48.96 10.28
CA LYS A 350 12.93 -48.08 10.21
C LYS A 350 12.70 -46.69 10.78
N TYR A 351 11.46 -46.27 10.92
CA TYR A 351 11.11 -44.92 11.42
C TYR A 351 11.68 -44.64 12.82
N LYS A 352 11.70 -45.63 13.70
CA LYS A 352 12.19 -45.48 15.07
C LYS A 352 13.71 -45.57 15.21
N THR A 353 14.41 -46.12 14.23
CA THR A 353 15.85 -46.35 14.26
C THR A 353 16.69 -45.32 13.52
N ASN A 354 16.09 -44.57 12.60
CA ASN A 354 16.77 -43.60 11.80
C ASN A 354 16.58 -42.16 12.35
N MET A 355 17.12 -41.91 13.54
CA MET A 355 17.15 -40.59 14.12
C MET A 355 18.42 -39.85 13.72
N LEU A 356 18.25 -38.69 13.09
CA LEU A 356 19.34 -37.79 12.71
C LEU A 356 19.57 -36.73 13.79
N LYS A 357 20.83 -36.42 14.06
CA LYS A 357 21.17 -35.34 15.00
C LYS A 357 21.04 -34.00 14.32
N LEU A 358 20.41 -33.04 14.97
CA LEU A 358 20.23 -31.69 14.46
C LEU A 358 21.56 -31.03 14.01
N ASN A 359 22.65 -31.32 14.72
CA ASN A 359 23.97 -30.79 14.36
C ASN A 359 24.46 -31.31 13.00
N ASP A 360 24.23 -32.59 12.73
CA ASP A 360 24.66 -33.21 11.48
C ASP A 360 23.85 -32.66 10.29
N ILE A 361 22.52 -32.59 10.46
CA ILE A 361 21.64 -31.98 9.45
C ILE A 361 22.04 -30.54 9.17
N PHE A 362 22.36 -29.74 10.20
CA PHE A 362 22.79 -28.35 10.01
C PHE A 362 24.15 -28.25 9.33
N THR A 363 25.05 -29.20 9.57
CA THR A 363 26.35 -29.26 8.91
C THR A 363 26.18 -29.57 7.42
N ASP A 364 25.32 -30.53 7.08
CA ASP A 364 24.99 -30.86 5.68
C ASP A 364 24.34 -29.69 4.96
N PHE A 365 23.39 -29.02 5.63
CA PHE A 365 22.77 -27.78 5.13
C PHE A 365 23.81 -26.69 4.84
N LYS A 366 24.82 -26.52 5.70
CA LYS A 366 25.88 -25.54 5.53
C LYS A 366 26.84 -25.87 4.37
N ASN A 367 26.97 -27.14 4.05
CA ASN A 367 27.82 -27.60 2.96
C ASN A 367 27.10 -27.53 1.61
N HIS A 368 25.78 -27.32 1.60
CA HIS A 368 25.02 -27.14 0.37
C HIS A 368 25.23 -25.70 -0.17
N ASP A 369 25.70 -25.55 -1.39
CA ASP A 369 26.20 -24.27 -1.97
C ASP A 369 25.20 -23.11 -1.93
N SER A 370 23.90 -23.39 -1.96
CA SER A 370 22.85 -22.38 -1.99
C SER A 370 22.50 -21.76 -0.64
N TYR A 371 22.95 -22.34 0.51
CA TYR A 371 22.36 -22.07 1.83
C TYR A 371 23.36 -21.52 2.86
N ASN A 372 24.51 -21.07 2.45
CA ASN A 372 25.68 -20.81 3.29
C ASN A 372 25.51 -19.72 4.38
N ASN A 373 24.49 -18.83 4.26
CA ASN A 373 24.37 -17.66 5.12
C ASN A 373 23.39 -17.80 6.31
N MET A 374 22.58 -18.85 6.37
CA MET A 374 21.58 -19.04 7.43
C MET A 374 22.25 -19.40 8.76
N LYS A 375 21.81 -18.78 9.87
CA LYS A 375 22.29 -19.11 11.22
C LYS A 375 21.60 -20.36 11.74
N LYS A 376 22.32 -21.17 12.56
CA LYS A 376 21.78 -22.42 13.12
C LYS A 376 20.44 -22.25 13.85
N ARG A 377 20.25 -21.15 14.59
CA ARG A 377 18.99 -20.87 15.29
C ARG A 377 17.82 -20.69 14.32
N GLU A 378 18.07 -20.05 13.22
CA GLU A 378 17.07 -19.80 12.15
C GLU A 378 16.76 -21.10 11.41
N PHE A 379 17.77 -21.85 11.01
CA PHE A 379 17.63 -23.19 10.43
C PHE A 379 16.79 -24.11 11.34
N THR A 380 17.14 -24.19 12.64
CA THR A 380 16.40 -25.02 13.61
C THR A 380 14.94 -24.59 13.70
N TYR A 381 14.66 -23.28 13.70
CA TYR A 381 13.31 -22.77 13.75
C TYR A 381 12.51 -23.18 12.49
N ASN A 382 13.06 -22.99 11.29
CA ASN A 382 12.41 -23.36 10.04
C ASN A 382 12.23 -24.88 9.94
N LEU A 383 13.23 -25.66 10.34
CA LEU A 383 13.16 -27.11 10.41
C LEU A 383 12.00 -27.60 11.28
N LEU A 384 11.78 -26.98 12.43
CA LEU A 384 10.69 -27.33 13.36
C LEU A 384 9.30 -26.87 12.91
N LEU A 385 9.23 -25.96 11.94
CA LEU A 385 7.96 -25.56 11.31
C LEU A 385 7.53 -26.54 10.21
N ASN A 386 8.44 -27.38 9.72
CA ASN A 386 8.12 -28.37 8.69
C ASN A 386 7.22 -29.46 9.29
N GLU A 387 6.02 -29.63 8.73
CA GLU A 387 5.00 -30.57 9.21
C GLU A 387 5.43 -32.04 9.11
N ASN A 388 6.41 -32.32 8.28
CA ASN A 388 6.94 -33.65 8.04
C ASN A 388 8.02 -34.07 9.05
N ILE A 389 8.45 -33.15 9.91
CA ILE A 389 9.48 -33.42 10.92
C ILE A 389 8.84 -33.57 12.30
N LYS A 390 8.96 -34.75 12.87
CA LYS A 390 8.53 -35.04 14.25
C LYS A 390 9.73 -34.98 15.20
N ARG A 391 9.52 -34.43 16.39
CA ARG A 391 10.51 -34.38 17.47
C ARG A 391 10.75 -35.76 18.08
#